data_d614f2f5beb8bd3f777f9e55cfca79c3
#
_entry.id   d614f2f5beb8bd3f777f9e55cfca79c3
#
_cell.length_a   1.000
_cell.length_b   1.000
_cell.length_c   1.000
_cell.angle_alpha   90.00
_cell.angle_beta   90.00
_cell.angle_gamma   90.00
#
_symmetry.space_group_name_H-M   'P 1'
#
loop_
_entity.id
_entity.type
_entity.pdbx_description
1 polymer ?
#
loop_
_entity_poly.entity_id
_entity_poly.type
_entity_poly.pdbx_seq_one_letter_code
_entity_poly.pdbx_strand_id
1 'polypeptide(L)'
;MSSPLFRPIALGLYLLFFTAGVVVALVLPTFSLFLAKEIGVRPLLVGLAFAGIALASIAYNHWLGHWSDKLADRRPLVAFCCLLGTLSCLIFALSRNYWLVAFTAIFLLSLSMVSFSQIMAYSLDYAEAEIPPERIPLFNAIMRAQIAFAWVAGPPAGFLLATYFGFDVSYGIAAVLYIFVAAASYKLLPRLPQKNKPLSVSGEQLVLPALSPAIKQSLWLCAIAFSLMWGVNNAYLISLPIHLKDNLQIDAQWMGWVMGTTAALEVPFMLLAGHYASRFRLINLIRCAGVAALILYSGVYFANALWHLFVLQIFNAIFIGLLAGLGVSVIQDLMPGRSGGASALYTNTTHIGNLLSSLMVGLVADYYGYHQVFLANILLVFVAIWVFGKVKSSRELAAV
;
A
#
# COMPACT_ATOMS: atom_id res chain seq x y z
N MET A 1 -12.69 7.03 -34.68
CA MET A 1 -12.06 5.87 -34.01
C MET A 1 -11.80 6.23 -32.56
N SER A 2 -12.34 5.49 -31.60
CA SER A 2 -12.09 5.74 -30.16
C SER A 2 -10.60 5.62 -29.87
N SER A 3 -10.08 6.53 -29.03
CA SER A 3 -8.67 6.48 -28.57
C SER A 3 -8.34 5.08 -28.04
N PRO A 4 -7.19 4.48 -28.32
CA PRO A 4 -6.78 3.17 -27.80
C PRO A 4 -6.92 3.05 -26.27
N LEU A 5 -6.80 4.17 -25.56
CA LEU A 5 -6.96 4.27 -24.10
C LEU A 5 -8.40 4.03 -23.60
N PHE A 6 -9.40 4.17 -24.47
CA PHE A 6 -10.82 4.03 -24.13
C PHE A 6 -11.49 2.87 -24.89
N ARG A 7 -10.72 1.93 -25.38
CA ARG A 7 -11.26 0.65 -25.90
C ARG A 7 -11.93 -0.12 -24.77
N PRO A 8 -12.96 -0.95 -25.05
CA PRO A 8 -13.69 -1.68 -24.02
C PRO A 8 -12.81 -2.50 -23.08
N ILE A 9 -11.71 -3.09 -23.59
CA ILE A 9 -10.77 -3.87 -22.78
C ILE A 9 -9.98 -2.97 -21.83
N ALA A 10 -9.51 -1.80 -22.30
CA ALA A 10 -8.82 -0.84 -21.45
C ALA A 10 -9.72 -0.31 -20.34
N LEU A 11 -10.98 0.03 -20.67
CA LEU A 11 -11.99 0.43 -19.67
C LEU A 11 -12.28 -0.70 -18.69
N GLY A 12 -12.36 -1.94 -19.17
CA GLY A 12 -12.51 -3.13 -18.32
C GLY A 12 -11.35 -3.29 -17.34
N LEU A 13 -10.10 -3.05 -17.78
CA LEU A 13 -8.92 -3.08 -16.92
C LEU A 13 -8.95 -1.99 -15.85
N TYR A 14 -9.34 -0.76 -16.21
CA TYR A 14 -9.50 0.32 -15.24
C TYR A 14 -10.54 -0.03 -14.18
N LEU A 15 -11.70 -0.53 -14.59
CA LEU A 15 -12.77 -0.94 -13.68
C LEU A 15 -12.34 -2.10 -12.78
N LEU A 16 -11.68 -3.12 -13.32
CA LEU A 16 -11.19 -4.26 -12.55
C LEU A 16 -10.16 -3.84 -11.51
N PHE A 17 -9.22 -2.99 -11.90
CA PHE A 17 -8.17 -2.51 -10.99
C PHE A 17 -8.74 -1.60 -9.91
N PHE A 18 -9.68 -0.71 -10.27
CA PHE A 18 -10.44 0.10 -9.31
C PHE A 18 -11.20 -0.79 -8.33
N THR A 19 -11.98 -1.77 -8.82
CA THR A 19 -12.79 -2.65 -7.95
C THR A 19 -11.89 -3.48 -7.03
N ALA A 20 -10.79 -4.05 -7.54
CA ALA A 20 -9.82 -4.77 -6.72
C ALA A 20 -9.22 -3.86 -5.62
N GLY A 21 -8.91 -2.61 -5.97
CA GLY A 21 -8.45 -1.61 -5.03
C GLY A 21 -9.49 -1.26 -3.96
N VAL A 22 -10.77 -1.07 -4.36
CA VAL A 22 -11.88 -0.80 -3.44
C VAL A 22 -12.04 -1.92 -2.43
N VAL A 23 -11.97 -3.18 -2.84
CA VAL A 23 -12.08 -4.32 -1.91
C VAL A 23 -10.97 -4.30 -0.87
N VAL A 24 -9.72 -4.08 -1.29
CA VAL A 24 -8.58 -3.98 -0.36
C VAL A 24 -8.76 -2.81 0.60
N ALA A 25 -9.14 -1.64 0.08
CA ALA A 25 -9.33 -0.42 0.86
C ALA A 25 -10.57 -0.46 1.79
N LEU A 26 -11.55 -1.32 1.49
CA LEU A 26 -12.70 -1.59 2.35
C LEU A 26 -12.32 -2.54 3.50
N VAL A 27 -11.62 -3.64 3.17
CA VAL A 27 -11.35 -4.73 4.12
C VAL A 27 -10.25 -4.37 5.12
N LEU A 28 -9.08 -3.90 4.65
CA LEU A 28 -7.91 -3.73 5.52
C LEU A 28 -8.10 -2.72 6.65
N PRO A 29 -8.61 -1.49 6.40
CA PRO A 29 -8.80 -0.52 7.47
C PRO A 29 -9.86 -0.93 8.48
N THR A 30 -10.93 -1.62 8.04
CA THR A 30 -12.01 -2.08 8.93
C THR A 30 -11.61 -3.30 9.75
N PHE A 31 -10.59 -4.06 9.30
CA PHE A 31 -10.18 -5.32 9.93
C PHE A 31 -9.62 -5.12 11.35
N SER A 32 -8.89 -4.02 11.61
CA SER A 32 -8.41 -3.73 12.96
C SER A 32 -9.57 -3.51 13.95
N LEU A 33 -10.57 -2.74 13.54
CA LEU A 33 -11.77 -2.49 14.33
C LEU A 33 -12.58 -3.77 14.53
N PHE A 34 -12.72 -4.59 13.50
CA PHE A 34 -13.38 -5.89 13.56
C PHE A 34 -12.73 -6.82 14.60
N LEU A 35 -11.40 -6.96 14.58
CA LEU A 35 -10.70 -7.76 15.57
C LEU A 35 -10.85 -7.23 16.99
N ALA A 36 -10.70 -5.90 17.16
CA ALA A 36 -10.71 -5.29 18.48
C ALA A 36 -12.12 -5.17 19.10
N LYS A 37 -13.15 -4.90 18.29
CA LYS A 37 -14.48 -4.56 18.78
C LYS A 37 -15.53 -5.64 18.56
N GLU A 38 -15.50 -6.30 17.42
CA GLU A 38 -16.48 -7.32 17.09
C GLU A 38 -16.07 -8.69 17.65
N ILE A 39 -14.78 -9.08 17.47
CA ILE A 39 -14.25 -10.31 18.07
C ILE A 39 -13.83 -10.08 19.54
N GLY A 40 -13.45 -8.85 19.88
CA GLY A 40 -13.11 -8.47 21.26
C GLY A 40 -11.73 -8.97 21.72
N VAL A 41 -10.77 -9.11 20.82
CA VAL A 41 -9.43 -9.58 21.20
C VAL A 41 -8.55 -8.46 21.71
N ARG A 42 -7.60 -8.83 22.58
CA ARG A 42 -6.60 -7.89 23.11
C ARG A 42 -5.69 -7.33 22.00
N PRO A 43 -5.15 -6.12 22.18
CA PRO A 43 -4.37 -5.43 21.15
C PRO A 43 -3.18 -6.21 20.63
N LEU A 44 -2.51 -7.00 21.46
CA LEU A 44 -1.41 -7.87 21.02
C LEU A 44 -1.83 -8.82 19.91
N LEU A 45 -3.03 -9.41 20.01
CA LEU A 45 -3.54 -10.34 18.99
C LEU A 45 -3.91 -9.61 17.69
N VAL A 46 -4.39 -8.36 17.76
CA VAL A 46 -4.58 -7.52 16.58
C VAL A 46 -3.24 -7.30 15.88
N GLY A 47 -2.22 -6.89 16.62
CA GLY A 47 -0.86 -6.69 16.08
C GLY A 47 -0.26 -7.94 15.46
N LEU A 48 -0.41 -9.11 16.10
CA LEU A 48 0.06 -10.40 15.58
C LEU A 48 -0.64 -10.80 14.28
N ALA A 49 -1.96 -10.56 14.14
CA ALA A 49 -2.67 -10.82 12.90
C ALA A 49 -2.12 -9.99 11.75
N PHE A 50 -1.93 -8.68 11.94
CA PHE A 50 -1.35 -7.80 10.91
C PHE A 50 0.12 -8.12 10.61
N ALA A 51 0.91 -8.48 11.62
CA ALA A 51 2.29 -8.95 11.42
C ALA A 51 2.34 -10.24 10.60
N GLY A 52 1.44 -11.18 10.88
CA GLY A 52 1.30 -12.41 10.10
C GLY A 52 0.90 -12.13 8.65
N ILE A 53 -0.05 -11.21 8.41
CA ILE A 53 -0.44 -10.74 7.07
C ILE A 53 0.78 -10.16 6.34
N ALA A 54 1.55 -9.28 6.98
CA ALA A 54 2.73 -8.67 6.39
C ALA A 54 3.79 -9.71 6.02
N LEU A 55 4.08 -10.66 6.92
CA LEU A 55 5.05 -11.73 6.70
C LEU A 55 4.61 -12.65 5.56
N ALA A 56 3.36 -13.09 5.55
CA ALA A 56 2.80 -13.92 4.48
C ALA A 56 2.81 -13.17 3.12
N SER A 57 2.50 -11.87 3.11
CA SER A 57 2.56 -11.05 1.90
C SER A 57 3.97 -10.95 1.33
N ILE A 58 5.01 -10.82 2.17
CA ILE A 58 6.42 -10.88 1.75
C ILE A 58 6.71 -12.21 1.04
N ALA A 59 6.35 -13.33 1.70
CA ALA A 59 6.60 -14.67 1.18
C ALA A 59 5.87 -14.91 -0.15
N TYR A 60 4.59 -14.56 -0.24
CA TYR A 60 3.78 -14.74 -1.44
C TYR A 60 4.24 -13.85 -2.61
N ASN A 61 4.55 -12.57 -2.36
CA ASN A 61 5.06 -11.69 -3.41
C ASN A 61 6.40 -12.18 -3.97
N HIS A 62 7.28 -12.68 -3.11
CA HIS A 62 8.56 -13.23 -3.55
C HIS A 62 8.37 -14.53 -4.37
N TRP A 63 7.62 -15.48 -3.85
CA TRP A 63 7.45 -16.78 -4.48
C TRP A 63 6.58 -16.72 -5.74
N LEU A 64 5.38 -16.10 -5.65
CA LEU A 64 4.45 -16.01 -6.77
C LEU A 64 4.91 -15.02 -7.83
N GLY A 65 5.68 -13.99 -7.47
CA GLY A 65 6.27 -13.07 -8.47
C GLY A 65 7.11 -13.85 -9.48
N HIS A 66 8.05 -14.66 -9.01
CA HIS A 66 8.91 -15.48 -9.88
C HIS A 66 8.15 -16.56 -10.66
N TRP A 67 7.12 -17.16 -10.04
CA TRP A 67 6.33 -18.21 -10.68
C TRP A 67 5.37 -17.62 -11.73
N SER A 68 4.73 -16.49 -11.43
CA SER A 68 3.76 -15.87 -12.33
C SER A 68 4.38 -15.34 -13.63
N ASP A 69 5.67 -14.99 -13.61
CA ASP A 69 6.38 -14.54 -14.82
C ASP A 69 6.58 -15.67 -15.85
N LYS A 70 6.44 -16.93 -15.42
CA LYS A 70 6.51 -18.13 -16.27
C LYS A 70 5.15 -18.56 -16.82
N LEU A 71 4.05 -17.96 -16.30
CA LEU A 71 2.71 -18.35 -16.74
C LEU A 71 2.39 -17.76 -18.12
N ALA A 72 1.86 -18.63 -18.98
CA ALA A 72 1.35 -18.23 -20.30
C ALA A 72 0.09 -17.35 -20.19
N ASP A 73 -0.69 -17.51 -19.14
CA ASP A 73 -1.93 -16.78 -18.88
C ASP A 73 -2.04 -16.45 -17.40
N ARG A 74 -2.10 -15.16 -17.07
CA ARG A 74 -2.21 -14.68 -15.68
C ARG A 74 -3.66 -14.69 -15.16
N ARG A 75 -4.67 -14.76 -16.04
CA ARG A 75 -6.08 -14.64 -15.67
C ARG A 75 -6.58 -15.73 -14.71
N PRO A 76 -6.22 -17.03 -14.89
CA PRO A 76 -6.58 -18.06 -13.91
C PRO A 76 -6.00 -17.80 -12.52
N LEU A 77 -4.77 -17.27 -12.45
CA LEU A 77 -4.15 -16.93 -11.17
C LEU A 77 -4.87 -15.75 -10.48
N VAL A 78 -5.22 -14.70 -11.23
CA VAL A 78 -6.04 -13.59 -10.69
C VAL A 78 -7.37 -14.10 -10.16
N ALA A 79 -8.08 -14.91 -10.96
CA ALA A 79 -9.36 -15.48 -10.55
C ALA A 79 -9.24 -16.35 -9.29
N PHE A 80 -8.23 -17.22 -9.22
CA PHE A 80 -7.97 -18.06 -8.05
C PHE A 80 -7.69 -17.23 -6.80
N CYS A 81 -6.80 -16.23 -6.90
CA CYS A 81 -6.51 -15.33 -5.77
C CYS A 81 -7.77 -14.58 -5.31
N CYS A 82 -8.60 -14.10 -6.23
CA CYS A 82 -9.85 -13.44 -5.87
C CYS A 82 -10.86 -14.40 -5.22
N LEU A 83 -10.94 -15.66 -5.63
CA LEU A 83 -11.79 -16.66 -4.96
C LEU A 83 -11.32 -16.94 -3.53
N LEU A 84 -10.01 -16.94 -3.26
CA LEU A 84 -9.49 -17.01 -1.90
C LEU A 84 -9.86 -15.76 -1.08
N GLY A 85 -9.86 -14.58 -1.71
CA GLY A 85 -10.37 -13.34 -1.10
C GLY A 85 -11.86 -13.42 -0.77
N THR A 86 -12.66 -13.98 -1.67
CA THR A 86 -14.09 -14.28 -1.43
C THR A 86 -14.26 -15.16 -0.20
N LEU A 87 -13.54 -16.30 -0.15
CA LEU A 87 -13.61 -17.22 0.97
C LEU A 87 -13.20 -16.53 2.28
N SER A 88 -12.15 -15.71 2.25
CA SER A 88 -11.70 -14.94 3.42
C SER A 88 -12.79 -14.01 3.93
N CYS A 89 -13.40 -13.22 3.05
CA CYS A 89 -14.46 -12.29 3.41
C CYS A 89 -15.72 -13.01 3.93
N LEU A 90 -16.08 -14.16 3.36
CA LEU A 90 -17.20 -14.98 3.87
C LEU A 90 -16.89 -15.52 5.28
N ILE A 91 -15.68 -15.97 5.54
CA ILE A 91 -15.28 -16.41 6.89
C ILE A 91 -15.34 -15.23 7.88
N PHE A 92 -14.89 -14.03 7.51
CA PHE A 92 -14.97 -12.84 8.36
C PHE A 92 -16.43 -12.43 8.62
N ALA A 93 -17.30 -12.56 7.62
CA ALA A 93 -18.74 -12.30 7.80
C ALA A 93 -19.37 -13.28 8.80
N LEU A 94 -19.05 -14.57 8.72
CA LEU A 94 -19.75 -15.64 9.44
C LEU A 94 -19.11 -16.06 10.76
N SER A 95 -17.82 -15.79 10.97
CA SER A 95 -17.07 -16.28 12.13
C SER A 95 -16.61 -15.15 13.04
N ARG A 96 -16.70 -15.42 14.36
CA ARG A 96 -16.14 -14.58 15.43
C ARG A 96 -15.00 -15.31 16.17
N ASN A 97 -14.56 -16.47 15.66
CA ASN A 97 -13.41 -17.17 16.22
C ASN A 97 -12.11 -16.51 15.75
N TYR A 98 -11.36 -15.93 16.67
CA TYR A 98 -10.10 -15.25 16.36
C TYR A 98 -9.12 -16.13 15.59
N TRP A 99 -8.90 -17.36 16.00
CA TRP A 99 -7.89 -18.22 15.37
C TRP A 99 -8.23 -18.57 13.93
N LEU A 100 -9.52 -18.81 13.65
CA LEU A 100 -9.99 -19.03 12.28
C LEU A 100 -9.86 -17.77 11.43
N VAL A 101 -10.25 -16.62 11.97
CA VAL A 101 -10.15 -15.32 11.29
C VAL A 101 -8.69 -14.94 11.04
N ALA A 102 -7.82 -15.07 12.04
CA ALA A 102 -6.40 -14.77 11.92
C ALA A 102 -5.70 -15.70 10.91
N PHE A 103 -5.95 -17.02 10.99
CA PHE A 103 -5.44 -18.00 10.02
C PHE A 103 -5.89 -17.62 8.59
N THR A 104 -7.16 -17.32 8.41
CA THR A 104 -7.73 -16.91 7.12
C THR A 104 -7.10 -15.62 6.62
N ALA A 105 -6.92 -14.62 7.48
CA ALA A 105 -6.29 -13.36 7.11
C ALA A 105 -4.82 -13.54 6.70
N ILE A 106 -4.07 -14.34 7.47
CA ILE A 106 -2.63 -14.57 7.23
C ILE A 106 -2.41 -15.37 5.94
N PHE A 107 -3.20 -16.42 5.69
CA PHE A 107 -2.92 -17.31 4.57
C PHE A 107 -3.76 -17.04 3.33
N LEU A 108 -5.06 -16.81 3.47
CA LEU A 108 -5.95 -16.67 2.32
C LEU A 108 -6.05 -15.21 1.85
N LEU A 109 -6.33 -14.27 2.78
CA LEU A 109 -6.45 -12.86 2.43
C LEU A 109 -5.12 -12.30 1.89
N SER A 110 -3.98 -12.62 2.52
CA SER A 110 -2.67 -12.19 2.04
C SER A 110 -2.36 -12.72 0.65
N LEU A 111 -2.74 -13.98 0.37
CA LEU A 111 -2.58 -14.56 -0.97
C LEU A 111 -3.52 -13.91 -1.97
N SER A 112 -4.74 -13.52 -1.56
CA SER A 112 -5.67 -12.81 -2.44
C SER A 112 -5.14 -11.45 -2.90
N MET A 113 -4.32 -10.77 -2.09
CA MET A 113 -3.71 -9.48 -2.45
C MET A 113 -2.74 -9.58 -3.63
N VAL A 114 -2.23 -10.77 -3.94
CA VAL A 114 -1.41 -11.01 -5.14
C VAL A 114 -2.22 -10.74 -6.41
N SER A 115 -3.56 -10.91 -6.39
CA SER A 115 -4.42 -10.57 -7.54
C SER A 115 -4.22 -9.15 -8.03
N PHE A 116 -4.04 -8.21 -7.10
CA PHE A 116 -3.82 -6.80 -7.40
C PHE A 116 -2.52 -6.58 -8.21
N SER A 117 -1.42 -7.20 -7.77
CA SER A 117 -0.15 -7.16 -8.49
C SER A 117 -0.23 -7.85 -9.86
N GLN A 118 -1.01 -8.94 -9.97
CA GLN A 118 -1.19 -9.68 -11.23
C GLN A 118 -2.05 -8.93 -12.23
N ILE A 119 -3.10 -8.21 -11.79
CA ILE A 119 -3.89 -7.33 -12.66
C ILE A 119 -3.00 -6.21 -13.21
N MET A 120 -2.15 -5.61 -12.37
CA MET A 120 -1.19 -4.59 -12.82
C MET A 120 -0.20 -5.15 -13.83
N ALA A 121 0.37 -6.34 -13.59
CA ALA A 121 1.28 -6.99 -14.52
C ALA A 121 0.59 -7.32 -15.85
N TYR A 122 -0.65 -7.85 -15.81
CA TYR A 122 -1.45 -8.07 -17.01
C TYR A 122 -1.71 -6.77 -17.78
N SER A 123 -1.98 -5.67 -17.07
CA SER A 123 -2.22 -4.37 -17.71
C SER A 123 -0.99 -3.83 -18.44
N LEU A 124 0.21 -4.10 -17.93
CA LEU A 124 1.47 -3.77 -18.60
C LEU A 124 1.66 -4.62 -19.86
N ASP A 125 1.42 -5.93 -19.76
CA ASP A 125 1.49 -6.84 -20.91
C ASP A 125 0.48 -6.42 -22.01
N TYR A 126 -0.74 -6.00 -21.62
CA TYR A 126 -1.75 -5.45 -22.53
C TYR A 126 -1.30 -4.14 -23.18
N ALA A 127 -0.75 -3.22 -22.38
CA ALA A 127 -0.29 -1.93 -22.88
C ALA A 127 0.80 -2.09 -23.93
N GLU A 128 1.75 -2.99 -23.71
CA GLU A 128 2.80 -3.30 -24.67
C GLU A 128 2.29 -3.97 -25.96
N ALA A 129 1.18 -4.72 -25.89
CA ALA A 129 0.61 -5.41 -27.05
C ALA A 129 -0.31 -4.53 -27.90
N GLU A 130 -1.11 -3.64 -27.25
CA GLU A 130 -2.26 -3.00 -27.88
C GLU A 130 -2.23 -1.46 -27.85
N ILE A 131 -1.37 -0.85 -27.03
CA ILE A 131 -1.29 0.60 -26.87
C ILE A 131 -0.06 1.15 -27.60
N PRO A 132 -0.18 2.22 -28.40
CA PRO A 132 0.97 2.88 -29.03
C PRO A 132 2.01 3.31 -27.97
N PRO A 133 3.32 3.14 -28.23
CA PRO A 133 4.39 3.41 -27.26
C PRO A 133 4.30 4.80 -26.61
N GLU A 134 3.90 5.81 -27.37
CA GLU A 134 3.77 7.21 -26.90
C GLU A 134 2.66 7.38 -25.87
N ARG A 135 1.68 6.47 -25.83
CA ARG A 135 0.52 6.51 -24.92
C ARG A 135 0.61 5.55 -23.75
N ILE A 136 1.59 4.65 -23.71
CA ILE A 136 1.81 3.71 -22.59
C ILE A 136 2.01 4.46 -21.27
N PRO A 137 2.79 5.56 -21.19
CA PRO A 137 2.93 6.29 -19.95
C PRO A 137 1.59 6.85 -19.42
N LEU A 138 0.73 7.35 -20.30
CA LEU A 138 -0.59 7.85 -19.91
C LEU A 138 -1.51 6.71 -19.48
N PHE A 139 -1.51 5.57 -20.17
CA PHE A 139 -2.26 4.38 -19.75
C PHE A 139 -1.86 3.93 -18.34
N ASN A 140 -0.56 3.83 -18.07
CA ASN A 140 -0.04 3.46 -16.75
C ASN A 140 -0.39 4.49 -15.67
N ALA A 141 -0.42 5.77 -16.01
CA ALA A 141 -0.84 6.83 -15.10
C ALA A 141 -2.34 6.69 -14.74
N ILE A 142 -3.20 6.41 -15.73
CA ILE A 142 -4.63 6.14 -15.51
C ILE A 142 -4.82 4.90 -14.63
N MET A 143 -4.09 3.80 -14.90
CA MET A 143 -4.13 2.61 -14.06
C MET A 143 -3.78 2.91 -12.60
N ARG A 144 -2.73 3.68 -12.35
CA ARG A 144 -2.33 4.08 -10.98
C ARG A 144 -3.35 5.00 -10.32
N ALA A 145 -3.98 5.88 -11.07
CA ALA A 145 -5.03 6.76 -10.54
C ALA A 145 -6.22 5.97 -9.98
N GLN A 146 -6.51 4.77 -10.52
CA GLN A 146 -7.57 3.90 -9.99
C GLN A 146 -7.32 3.50 -8.52
N ILE A 147 -6.06 3.35 -8.10
CA ILE A 147 -5.71 3.06 -6.70
C ILE A 147 -6.12 4.23 -5.81
N ALA A 148 -5.77 5.46 -6.21
CA ALA A 148 -6.13 6.65 -5.45
C ALA A 148 -7.66 6.77 -5.31
N PHE A 149 -8.41 6.62 -6.40
CA PHE A 149 -9.87 6.63 -6.35
C PHE A 149 -10.46 5.50 -5.50
N ALA A 150 -9.84 4.32 -5.52
CA ALA A 150 -10.25 3.20 -4.68
C ALA A 150 -10.07 3.52 -3.18
N TRP A 151 -8.97 4.18 -2.79
CA TRP A 151 -8.74 4.62 -1.42
C TRP A 151 -9.60 5.82 -1.00
N VAL A 152 -10.09 6.65 -1.96
CA VAL A 152 -11.09 7.68 -1.67
C VAL A 152 -12.44 7.06 -1.34
N ALA A 153 -12.86 6.01 -2.05
CA ALA A 153 -14.18 5.40 -1.93
C ALA A 153 -14.24 4.22 -0.95
N GLY A 154 -13.19 3.39 -0.90
CA GLY A 154 -13.18 2.13 -0.16
C GLY A 154 -13.35 2.27 1.35
N PRO A 155 -12.49 3.05 2.05
CA PRO A 155 -12.62 3.20 3.49
C PRO A 155 -13.96 3.83 3.92
N PRO A 156 -14.46 4.92 3.30
CA PRO A 156 -15.80 5.42 3.62
C PRO A 156 -16.88 4.34 3.47
N ALA A 157 -16.87 3.61 2.35
CA ALA A 157 -17.83 2.54 2.13
C ALA A 157 -17.72 1.43 3.19
N GLY A 158 -16.49 0.98 3.50
CA GLY A 158 -16.24 -0.08 4.47
C GLY A 158 -16.72 0.28 5.87
N PHE A 159 -16.35 1.47 6.36
CA PHE A 159 -16.76 1.91 7.69
C PHE A 159 -18.26 2.25 7.78
N LEU A 160 -18.86 2.84 6.74
CA LEU A 160 -20.31 3.06 6.68
C LEU A 160 -21.08 1.75 6.72
N LEU A 161 -20.70 0.78 5.89
CA LEU A 161 -21.33 -0.54 5.86
C LEU A 161 -21.20 -1.24 7.22
N ALA A 162 -19.99 -1.24 7.81
CA ALA A 162 -19.77 -1.86 9.10
C ALA A 162 -20.55 -1.19 10.24
N THR A 163 -20.71 0.15 10.19
CA THR A 163 -21.42 0.91 11.24
C THR A 163 -22.94 0.74 11.15
N TYR A 164 -23.53 0.81 9.96
CA TYR A 164 -24.99 0.79 9.79
C TYR A 164 -25.58 -0.59 9.56
N PHE A 165 -24.83 -1.50 8.94
CA PHE A 165 -25.33 -2.83 8.54
C PHE A 165 -24.55 -3.98 9.20
N GLY A 166 -23.49 -3.68 9.95
CA GLY A 166 -22.62 -4.67 10.59
C GLY A 166 -21.51 -5.19 9.68
N PHE A 167 -20.53 -5.84 10.31
CA PHE A 167 -19.38 -6.42 9.60
C PHE A 167 -19.77 -7.57 8.67
N ASP A 168 -20.85 -8.29 8.96
CA ASP A 168 -21.37 -9.38 8.14
C ASP A 168 -21.70 -8.88 6.74
N VAL A 169 -22.47 -7.77 6.66
CA VAL A 169 -22.85 -7.16 5.39
C VAL A 169 -21.64 -6.52 4.71
N SER A 170 -20.79 -5.83 5.47
CA SER A 170 -19.57 -5.20 4.92
C SER A 170 -18.66 -6.21 4.24
N TYR A 171 -18.34 -7.31 4.90
CA TYR A 171 -17.51 -8.36 4.33
C TYR A 171 -18.25 -9.21 3.30
N GLY A 172 -19.57 -9.37 3.43
CA GLY A 172 -20.42 -9.99 2.40
C GLY A 172 -20.33 -9.24 1.07
N ILE A 173 -20.42 -7.91 1.09
CA ILE A 173 -20.25 -7.06 -0.10
C ILE A 173 -18.83 -7.19 -0.66
N ALA A 174 -17.81 -7.19 0.20
CA ALA A 174 -16.43 -7.43 -0.24
C ALA A 174 -16.27 -8.78 -0.95
N ALA A 175 -16.90 -9.84 -0.44
CA ALA A 175 -16.91 -11.16 -1.09
C ALA A 175 -17.56 -11.11 -2.49
N VAL A 176 -18.69 -10.42 -2.64
CA VAL A 176 -19.35 -10.24 -3.95
C VAL A 176 -18.44 -9.46 -4.92
N LEU A 177 -17.78 -8.41 -4.47
CA LEU A 177 -16.83 -7.66 -5.29
C LEU A 177 -15.62 -8.52 -5.71
N TYR A 178 -15.11 -9.38 -4.85
CA TYR A 178 -14.05 -10.34 -5.21
C TYR A 178 -14.53 -11.34 -6.27
N ILE A 179 -15.77 -11.88 -6.16
CA ILE A 179 -16.37 -12.74 -7.18
C ILE A 179 -16.49 -11.99 -8.51
N PHE A 180 -16.93 -10.73 -8.48
CA PHE A 180 -16.99 -9.91 -9.68
C PHE A 180 -15.62 -9.76 -10.35
N VAL A 181 -14.57 -9.42 -9.58
CA VAL A 181 -13.21 -9.31 -10.11
C VAL A 181 -12.73 -10.66 -10.67
N ALA A 182 -12.98 -11.78 -9.98
CA ALA A 182 -12.61 -13.11 -10.46
C ALA A 182 -13.30 -13.46 -11.78
N ALA A 183 -14.60 -13.27 -11.86
CA ALA A 183 -15.41 -13.58 -13.06
C ALA A 183 -15.03 -12.67 -14.23
N ALA A 184 -14.89 -11.37 -13.97
CA ALA A 184 -14.58 -10.39 -15.01
C ALA A 184 -13.15 -10.53 -15.52
N SER A 185 -12.16 -10.78 -14.66
CA SER A 185 -10.78 -11.04 -15.09
C SER A 185 -10.65 -12.29 -15.94
N TYR A 186 -11.41 -13.32 -15.65
CA TYR A 186 -11.37 -14.57 -16.42
C TYR A 186 -12.15 -14.51 -17.73
N LYS A 187 -13.35 -13.88 -17.72
CA LYS A 187 -14.27 -13.88 -18.87
C LYS A 187 -14.10 -12.70 -19.82
N LEU A 188 -13.79 -11.50 -19.30
CA LEU A 188 -13.78 -10.28 -20.09
C LEU A 188 -12.39 -9.93 -20.64
N LEU A 189 -11.32 -10.35 -19.95
CA LEU A 189 -9.97 -10.07 -20.44
C LEU A 189 -9.57 -11.10 -21.54
N PRO A 190 -8.99 -10.65 -22.67
CA PRO A 190 -8.51 -11.57 -23.72
C PRO A 190 -7.27 -12.34 -23.24
N ARG A 191 -7.01 -13.48 -23.92
CA ARG A 191 -5.68 -14.11 -23.82
C ARG A 191 -4.70 -13.26 -24.60
N LEU A 192 -3.72 -12.72 -23.91
CA LEU A 192 -2.63 -12.04 -24.59
C LEU A 192 -1.70 -13.08 -25.20
N PRO A 193 -1.20 -12.84 -26.43
CA PRO A 193 -0.19 -13.71 -27.03
C PRO A 193 1.02 -13.70 -26.10
N GLN A 194 1.53 -14.89 -25.78
CA GLN A 194 2.75 -15.01 -25.01
C GLN A 194 3.86 -14.34 -25.84
N LYS A 195 4.29 -13.17 -25.41
CA LYS A 195 5.56 -12.65 -25.90
C LYS A 195 6.59 -13.70 -25.48
N ASN A 196 7.22 -14.37 -26.47
CA ASN A 196 8.56 -14.88 -26.23
C ASN A 196 9.34 -13.65 -25.73
N LYS A 197 9.35 -13.43 -24.40
CA LYS A 197 10.33 -12.50 -23.83
C LYS A 197 11.62 -12.97 -24.46
N PRO A 198 12.29 -12.19 -25.30
CA PRO A 198 13.61 -12.62 -25.73
C PRO A 198 14.28 -12.97 -24.39
N LEU A 199 14.63 -14.24 -24.22
CA LEU A 199 15.63 -14.65 -23.27
C LEU A 199 16.60 -13.52 -23.33
N SER A 200 16.67 -12.70 -22.25
CA SER A 200 17.49 -11.51 -22.18
C SER A 200 18.62 -11.72 -23.15
N VAL A 201 18.54 -10.99 -24.31
CA VAL A 201 19.56 -11.11 -25.31
C VAL A 201 20.81 -11.04 -24.47
N SER A 202 21.56 -12.13 -24.51
CA SER A 202 22.89 -12.21 -23.94
C SER A 202 23.79 -11.30 -24.80
N GLY A 203 23.42 -10.05 -24.82
CA GLY A 203 24.12 -8.93 -25.32
C GLY A 203 24.52 -8.16 -24.10
N GLU A 204 25.77 -8.35 -23.68
CA GLU A 204 26.47 -7.55 -22.70
C GLU A 204 25.58 -7.22 -21.49
N GLN A 205 25.54 -8.12 -20.48
CA GLN A 205 25.33 -7.66 -19.13
C GLN A 205 26.34 -6.52 -18.96
N LEU A 206 25.85 -5.28 -19.10
CA LEU A 206 26.58 -4.14 -18.61
C LEU A 206 26.96 -4.54 -17.18
N VAL A 207 28.22 -4.96 -16.99
CA VAL A 207 28.77 -5.27 -15.67
C VAL A 207 28.78 -3.94 -14.95
N LEU A 208 27.62 -3.60 -14.37
CA LEU A 208 27.50 -2.37 -13.59
C LEU A 208 28.52 -2.46 -12.46
N PRO A 209 29.40 -1.47 -12.31
CA PRO A 209 30.45 -1.49 -11.31
C PRO A 209 29.87 -1.75 -9.93
N ALA A 210 30.59 -2.46 -9.08
CA ALA A 210 30.17 -2.75 -7.72
C ALA A 210 29.88 -1.41 -7.00
N LEU A 211 28.77 -1.36 -6.26
CA LEU A 211 28.42 -0.17 -5.48
C LEU A 211 29.50 0.10 -4.44
N SER A 212 29.96 1.34 -4.35
CA SER A 212 30.95 1.74 -3.35
C SER A 212 30.42 1.51 -1.93
N PRO A 213 31.29 1.30 -0.92
CA PRO A 213 30.87 1.16 0.47
C PRO A 213 30.01 2.33 0.97
N ALA A 214 30.31 3.55 0.55
CA ALA A 214 29.56 4.76 0.91
C ALA A 214 28.14 4.78 0.32
N ILE A 215 27.97 4.30 -0.93
CA ILE A 215 26.64 4.13 -1.55
C ILE A 215 25.86 3.05 -0.82
N LYS A 216 26.48 1.91 -0.51
CA LYS A 216 25.81 0.83 0.25
C LYS A 216 25.36 1.33 1.62
N GLN A 217 26.16 2.11 2.33
CA GLN A 217 25.78 2.72 3.60
C GLN A 217 24.58 3.66 3.45
N SER A 218 24.57 4.53 2.44
CA SER A 218 23.43 5.44 2.15
C SER A 218 22.17 4.66 1.81
N LEU A 219 22.26 3.55 1.06
CA LEU A 219 21.13 2.68 0.75
C LEU A 219 20.55 1.99 1.99
N TRP A 220 21.42 1.51 2.91
CA TRP A 220 20.98 0.94 4.18
C TRP A 220 20.27 1.98 5.05
N LEU A 221 20.82 3.20 5.14
CA LEU A 221 20.17 4.30 5.86
C LEU A 221 18.82 4.65 5.24
N CYS A 222 18.72 4.73 3.92
CA CYS A 222 17.44 4.91 3.22
C CYS A 222 16.47 3.77 3.53
N ALA A 223 16.91 2.51 3.49
CA ALA A 223 16.08 1.36 3.76
C ALA A 223 15.49 1.41 5.18
N ILE A 224 16.32 1.73 6.18
CA ILE A 224 15.87 1.88 7.57
C ILE A 224 14.85 3.02 7.67
N ALA A 225 15.19 4.21 7.15
CA ALA A 225 14.32 5.38 7.28
C ALA A 225 12.98 5.21 6.55
N PHE A 226 12.97 4.64 5.33
CA PHE A 226 11.72 4.33 4.62
C PHE A 226 10.90 3.26 5.32
N SER A 227 11.53 2.23 5.91
CA SER A 227 10.81 1.22 6.70
C SER A 227 10.15 1.85 7.92
N LEU A 228 10.81 2.77 8.63
CA LEU A 228 10.21 3.51 9.73
C LEU A 228 9.03 4.36 9.27
N MET A 229 9.17 5.10 8.16
CA MET A 229 8.11 5.97 7.63
C MET A 229 6.88 5.18 7.17
N TRP A 230 7.06 4.07 6.45
CA TRP A 230 5.95 3.18 6.09
C TRP A 230 5.35 2.48 7.31
N GLY A 231 6.21 2.13 8.28
CA GLY A 231 5.77 1.54 9.53
C GLY A 231 4.83 2.45 10.32
N VAL A 232 5.17 3.73 10.50
CA VAL A 232 4.29 4.66 11.23
C VAL A 232 2.97 4.91 10.50
N ASN A 233 2.97 4.87 9.16
CA ASN A 233 1.73 4.93 8.39
C ASN A 233 0.85 3.68 8.63
N ASN A 234 1.42 2.49 8.59
CA ASN A 234 0.69 1.26 8.89
C ASN A 234 0.16 1.24 10.34
N ALA A 235 0.98 1.68 11.31
CA ALA A 235 0.56 1.81 12.69
C ALA A 235 -0.63 2.77 12.86
N TYR A 236 -0.63 3.88 12.12
CA TYR A 236 -1.75 4.82 12.06
C TYR A 236 -3.02 4.15 11.53
N LEU A 237 -2.92 3.42 10.41
CA LEU A 237 -4.06 2.73 9.78
C LEU A 237 -4.68 1.67 10.70
N ILE A 238 -3.86 0.97 11.49
CA ILE A 238 -4.34 -0.04 12.46
C ILE A 238 -4.97 0.63 13.68
N SER A 239 -4.35 1.68 14.21
CA SER A 239 -4.66 2.20 15.55
C SER A 239 -5.73 3.29 15.54
N LEU A 240 -5.81 4.11 14.49
CA LEU A 240 -6.72 5.26 14.48
C LEU A 240 -8.21 4.86 14.58
N PRO A 241 -8.71 3.82 13.87
CA PRO A 241 -10.12 3.43 13.97
C PRO A 241 -10.52 3.06 15.40
N ILE A 242 -9.63 2.37 16.11
CA ILE A 242 -9.86 1.92 17.49
C ILE A 242 -9.74 3.11 18.45
N HIS A 243 -8.74 3.96 18.27
CA HIS A 243 -8.54 5.17 19.06
C HIS A 243 -9.73 6.16 18.96
N LEU A 244 -10.28 6.37 17.75
CA LEU A 244 -11.47 7.18 17.58
C LEU A 244 -12.65 6.67 18.43
N LYS A 245 -12.88 5.35 18.37
CA LYS A 245 -13.99 4.73 19.09
C LYS A 245 -13.78 4.74 20.59
N ASP A 246 -12.58 4.39 21.08
CA ASP A 246 -12.31 4.18 22.51
C ASP A 246 -11.99 5.46 23.26
N ASN A 247 -11.15 6.32 22.68
CA ASN A 247 -10.64 7.50 23.37
C ASN A 247 -11.44 8.76 23.06
N LEU A 248 -11.83 8.94 21.80
CA LEU A 248 -12.54 10.15 21.37
C LEU A 248 -14.07 9.98 21.36
N GLN A 249 -14.57 8.75 21.53
CA GLN A 249 -16.01 8.42 21.48
C GLN A 249 -16.67 8.88 20.17
N ILE A 250 -15.90 8.86 19.07
CA ILE A 250 -16.35 9.23 17.73
C ILE A 250 -16.77 7.96 16.98
N ASP A 251 -17.90 8.03 16.28
CA ASP A 251 -18.37 6.91 15.49
C ASP A 251 -17.38 6.48 14.41
N ALA A 252 -17.19 5.17 14.26
CA ALA A 252 -16.21 4.58 13.35
C ALA A 252 -16.41 4.95 11.87
N GLN A 253 -17.63 5.33 11.47
CA GLN A 253 -17.92 5.82 10.10
C GLN A 253 -17.04 7.02 9.71
N TRP A 254 -16.74 7.92 10.67
CA TRP A 254 -15.91 9.10 10.41
C TRP A 254 -14.47 8.74 10.05
N MET A 255 -14.00 7.57 10.48
CA MET A 255 -12.68 7.08 10.08
C MET A 255 -12.56 6.91 8.57
N GLY A 256 -13.61 6.38 7.94
CA GLY A 256 -13.66 6.25 6.49
C GLY A 256 -13.50 7.60 5.80
N TRP A 257 -14.23 8.61 6.24
CA TRP A 257 -14.14 9.96 5.67
C TRP A 257 -12.77 10.61 5.90
N VAL A 258 -12.18 10.43 7.08
CA VAL A 258 -10.82 10.90 7.40
C VAL A 258 -9.81 10.28 6.43
N MET A 259 -9.86 8.96 6.22
CA MET A 259 -8.97 8.26 5.27
C MET A 259 -9.24 8.65 3.81
N GLY A 260 -10.51 8.76 3.42
CA GLY A 260 -10.91 9.19 2.08
C GLY A 260 -10.43 10.61 1.76
N THR A 261 -10.47 11.52 2.74
CA THR A 261 -9.94 12.88 2.62
C THR A 261 -8.43 12.87 2.37
N THR A 262 -7.68 12.04 3.10
CA THR A 262 -6.24 11.85 2.85
C THR A 262 -5.98 11.44 1.42
N ALA A 263 -6.64 10.37 0.97
CA ALA A 263 -6.45 9.82 -0.37
C ALA A 263 -6.81 10.84 -1.48
N ALA A 264 -7.86 11.62 -1.28
CA ALA A 264 -8.25 12.69 -2.21
C ALA A 264 -7.20 13.81 -2.29
N LEU A 265 -6.61 14.19 -1.15
CA LEU A 265 -5.58 15.22 -1.08
C LEU A 265 -4.20 14.72 -1.52
N GLU A 266 -3.93 13.41 -1.40
CA GLU A 266 -2.64 12.81 -1.75
C GLU A 266 -2.29 13.02 -3.23
N VAL A 267 -3.28 12.88 -4.14
CA VAL A 267 -3.05 12.99 -5.58
C VAL A 267 -2.49 14.37 -5.97
N PRO A 268 -3.07 15.51 -5.57
CA PRO A 268 -2.47 16.83 -5.80
C PRO A 268 -1.04 16.94 -5.25
N PHE A 269 -0.79 16.46 -4.03
CA PHE A 269 0.55 16.54 -3.44
C PHE A 269 1.56 15.64 -4.13
N MET A 270 1.17 14.46 -4.62
CA MET A 270 2.03 13.62 -5.47
C MET A 270 2.43 14.32 -6.77
N LEU A 271 1.49 14.99 -7.43
CA LEU A 271 1.77 15.76 -8.65
C LEU A 271 2.70 16.94 -8.37
N LEU A 272 2.45 17.68 -7.29
CA LEU A 272 3.35 18.75 -6.84
C LEU A 272 4.74 18.22 -6.51
N ALA A 273 4.84 17.10 -5.82
CA ALA A 273 6.10 16.44 -5.51
C ALA A 273 6.91 16.13 -6.79
N GLY A 274 6.26 15.56 -7.82
CA GLY A 274 6.88 15.30 -9.11
C GLY A 274 7.34 16.58 -9.81
N HIS A 275 6.55 17.66 -9.76
CA HIS A 275 6.93 18.96 -10.33
C HIS A 275 8.15 19.56 -9.63
N TYR A 276 8.19 19.52 -8.31
CA TYR A 276 9.29 20.09 -7.53
C TYR A 276 10.54 19.19 -7.47
N ALA A 277 10.43 17.90 -7.82
CA ALA A 277 11.55 16.96 -7.84
C ALA A 277 12.71 17.41 -8.75
N SER A 278 12.41 18.18 -9.82
CA SER A 278 13.44 18.74 -10.71
C SER A 278 14.17 19.96 -10.13
N ARG A 279 13.56 20.64 -9.15
CA ARG A 279 14.07 21.91 -8.59
C ARG A 279 14.79 21.72 -7.25
N PHE A 280 14.39 20.74 -6.47
CA PHE A 280 14.92 20.48 -5.13
C PHE A 280 15.60 19.11 -5.07
N ARG A 281 16.51 18.94 -4.11
CA ARG A 281 17.11 17.63 -3.83
C ARG A 281 16.03 16.70 -3.29
N LEU A 282 15.91 15.51 -3.89
CA LEU A 282 14.88 14.51 -3.53
C LEU A 282 14.90 14.20 -2.03
N ILE A 283 16.08 14.07 -1.43
CA ILE A 283 16.22 13.78 0.00
C ILE A 283 15.63 14.88 0.89
N ASN A 284 15.68 16.14 0.47
CA ASN A 284 15.09 17.24 1.23
C ASN A 284 13.56 17.20 1.18
N LEU A 285 12.99 16.83 0.02
CA LEU A 285 11.54 16.64 -0.10
C LEU A 285 11.07 15.48 0.80
N ILE A 286 11.84 14.39 0.89
CA ILE A 286 11.52 13.30 1.82
C ILE A 286 11.66 13.74 3.30
N ARG A 287 12.61 14.63 3.63
CA ARG A 287 12.67 15.22 4.98
C ARG A 287 11.45 16.09 5.28
N CYS A 288 10.93 16.83 4.29
CA CYS A 288 9.66 17.54 4.43
C CYS A 288 8.49 16.58 4.70
N ALA A 289 8.46 15.39 4.06
CA ALA A 289 7.50 14.35 4.40
C ALA A 289 7.61 13.93 5.87
N GLY A 290 8.83 13.79 6.39
CA GLY A 290 9.05 13.51 7.81
C GLY A 290 8.51 14.59 8.74
N VAL A 291 8.75 15.87 8.41
CA VAL A 291 8.21 17.00 9.20
C VAL A 291 6.67 16.99 9.17
N ALA A 292 6.06 16.75 8.00
CA ALA A 292 4.62 16.61 7.88
C ALA A 292 4.08 15.46 8.73
N ALA A 293 4.77 14.30 8.75
CA ALA A 293 4.42 13.17 9.61
C ALA A 293 4.53 13.52 11.11
N LEU A 294 5.54 14.29 11.53
CA LEU A 294 5.63 14.77 12.92
C LEU A 294 4.44 15.63 13.31
N ILE A 295 4.06 16.59 12.45
CA ILE A 295 2.90 17.45 12.70
C ILE A 295 1.63 16.59 12.76
N LEU A 296 1.47 15.64 11.83
CA LEU A 296 0.34 14.72 11.82
C LEU A 296 0.22 13.94 13.13
N TYR A 297 1.26 13.18 13.51
CA TYR A 297 1.15 12.27 14.66
C TYR A 297 1.12 13.03 15.99
N SER A 298 1.82 14.16 16.10
CA SER A 298 1.68 15.06 17.26
C SER A 298 0.28 15.64 17.34
N GLY A 299 -0.25 16.08 16.20
CA GLY A 299 -1.62 16.60 16.14
C GLY A 299 -2.66 15.54 16.50
N VAL A 300 -2.53 14.29 16.01
CA VAL A 300 -3.43 13.19 16.35
C VAL A 300 -3.34 12.84 17.84
N TYR A 301 -2.13 12.86 18.43
CA TYR A 301 -1.93 12.60 19.86
C TYR A 301 -2.68 13.61 20.73
N PHE A 302 -2.71 14.89 20.36
CA PHE A 302 -3.41 15.94 21.10
C PHE A 302 -4.83 16.22 20.58
N ALA A 303 -5.29 15.53 19.53
CA ALA A 303 -6.63 15.73 19.00
C ALA A 303 -7.71 15.30 20.00
N ASN A 304 -8.71 16.16 20.19
CA ASN A 304 -9.87 15.89 21.05
C ASN A 304 -11.20 16.11 20.33
N ALA A 305 -11.18 16.46 19.05
CA ALA A 305 -12.36 16.68 18.24
C ALA A 305 -12.15 16.19 16.79
N LEU A 306 -13.25 15.81 16.16
CA LEU A 306 -13.23 15.27 14.80
C LEU A 306 -12.61 16.23 13.76
N TRP A 307 -12.88 17.51 13.85
CA TRP A 307 -12.37 18.50 12.90
C TRP A 307 -10.83 18.61 12.94
N HIS A 308 -10.19 18.40 14.10
CA HIS A 308 -8.72 18.33 14.17
C HIS A 308 -8.18 17.26 13.23
N LEU A 309 -8.83 16.09 13.21
CA LEU A 309 -8.40 14.98 12.37
C LEU A 309 -8.51 15.32 10.87
N PHE A 310 -9.56 16.02 10.45
CA PHE A 310 -9.69 16.46 9.05
C PHE A 310 -8.61 17.46 8.65
N VAL A 311 -8.30 18.45 9.48
CA VAL A 311 -7.21 19.40 9.22
C VAL A 311 -5.87 18.69 9.10
N LEU A 312 -5.63 17.71 9.97
CA LEU A 312 -4.39 16.93 9.98
C LEU A 312 -4.21 16.06 8.72
N GLN A 313 -5.30 15.77 7.96
CA GLN A 313 -5.17 15.01 6.72
C GLN A 313 -4.41 15.79 5.62
N ILE A 314 -4.30 17.10 5.71
CA ILE A 314 -3.42 17.89 4.83
C ILE A 314 -1.97 17.43 5.02
N PHE A 315 -1.52 17.31 6.27
CA PHE A 315 -0.16 16.84 6.59
C PHE A 315 0.04 15.36 6.26
N ASN A 316 -1.00 14.54 6.45
CA ASN A 316 -0.97 13.14 6.04
C ASN A 316 -0.81 13.01 4.52
N ALA A 317 -1.56 13.78 3.75
CA ALA A 317 -1.48 13.79 2.30
C ALA A 317 -0.12 14.30 1.78
N ILE A 318 0.48 15.31 2.42
CA ILE A 318 1.86 15.74 2.13
C ILE A 318 2.83 14.60 2.44
N PHE A 319 2.71 13.99 3.61
CA PHE A 319 3.56 12.90 4.05
C PHE A 319 3.55 11.73 3.05
N ILE A 320 2.36 11.18 2.76
CA ILE A 320 2.23 10.03 1.87
C ILE A 320 2.51 10.42 0.41
N GLY A 321 2.04 11.58 -0.05
CA GLY A 321 2.26 12.06 -1.41
C GLY A 321 3.75 12.21 -1.76
N LEU A 322 4.56 12.74 -0.84
CA LEU A 322 6.01 12.83 -1.01
C LEU A 322 6.68 11.45 -0.89
N LEU A 323 6.27 10.64 0.10
CA LEU A 323 6.87 9.33 0.35
C LEU A 323 6.62 8.37 -0.81
N ALA A 324 5.37 8.21 -1.23
CA ALA A 324 4.98 7.32 -2.32
C ALA A 324 5.42 7.87 -3.69
N GLY A 325 5.34 9.19 -3.88
CA GLY A 325 5.70 9.82 -5.16
C GLY A 325 7.19 9.83 -5.45
N LEU A 326 8.04 10.02 -4.44
CA LEU A 326 9.48 10.24 -4.64
C LEU A 326 10.38 9.15 -4.05
N GLY A 327 9.87 8.27 -3.18
CA GLY A 327 10.70 7.32 -2.44
C GLY A 327 11.52 6.39 -3.34
N VAL A 328 10.92 5.85 -4.40
CA VAL A 328 11.64 5.03 -5.40
C VAL A 328 12.74 5.85 -6.06
N SER A 329 12.45 7.10 -6.43
CA SER A 329 13.39 7.99 -7.13
C SER A 329 14.63 8.32 -6.28
N VAL A 330 14.48 8.43 -4.96
CA VAL A 330 15.63 8.63 -4.03
C VAL A 330 16.56 7.44 -4.08
N ILE A 331 16.03 6.21 -4.10
CA ILE A 331 16.86 5.00 -4.17
C ILE A 331 17.47 4.85 -5.57
N GLN A 332 16.72 5.19 -6.62
CA GLN A 332 17.23 5.15 -8.00
C GLN A 332 18.38 6.15 -8.22
N ASP A 333 18.33 7.32 -7.60
CA ASP A 333 19.43 8.29 -7.63
C ASP A 333 20.75 7.72 -7.07
N LEU A 334 20.67 6.84 -6.06
CA LEU A 334 21.82 6.14 -5.47
C LEU A 334 22.22 4.88 -6.26
N MET A 335 21.35 4.36 -7.14
CA MET A 335 21.55 3.12 -7.90
C MET A 335 21.36 3.34 -9.41
N PRO A 336 22.11 4.23 -10.07
CA PRO A 336 21.93 4.49 -11.48
C PRO A 336 22.11 3.21 -12.32
N GLY A 337 21.21 3.01 -13.30
CA GLY A 337 21.17 1.82 -14.15
C GLY A 337 20.57 0.57 -13.49
N ARG A 338 20.14 0.61 -12.22
CA ARG A 338 19.56 -0.52 -11.46
C ARG A 338 18.12 -0.26 -11.03
N SER A 339 17.29 0.26 -11.92
CA SER A 339 15.91 0.68 -11.60
C SER A 339 15.05 -0.43 -10.97
N GLY A 340 15.17 -1.67 -11.47
CA GLY A 340 14.46 -2.83 -10.89
C GLY A 340 14.90 -3.12 -9.46
N GLY A 341 16.22 -3.11 -9.17
CA GLY A 341 16.74 -3.32 -7.83
C GLY A 341 16.34 -2.21 -6.86
N ALA A 342 16.31 -0.96 -7.32
CA ALA A 342 15.88 0.18 -6.52
C ALA A 342 14.39 0.09 -6.16
N SER A 343 13.53 -0.27 -7.11
CA SER A 343 12.11 -0.47 -6.89
C SER A 343 11.84 -1.64 -5.93
N ALA A 344 12.56 -2.76 -6.09
CA ALA A 344 12.47 -3.90 -5.18
C ALA A 344 12.90 -3.53 -3.75
N LEU A 345 14.02 -2.80 -3.60
CA LEU A 345 14.48 -2.33 -2.31
C LEU A 345 13.41 -1.45 -1.63
N TYR A 346 12.84 -0.48 -2.36
CA TYR A 346 11.79 0.39 -1.83
C TYR A 346 10.54 -0.40 -1.39
N THR A 347 10.07 -1.33 -2.21
CA THR A 347 8.91 -2.19 -1.87
C THR A 347 9.19 -3.03 -0.62
N ASN A 348 10.41 -3.57 -0.49
CA ASN A 348 10.80 -4.31 0.70
C ASN A 348 10.77 -3.45 1.96
N THR A 349 11.10 -2.14 1.87
CA THR A 349 10.99 -1.25 3.03
C THR A 349 9.55 -1.09 3.52
N THR A 350 8.59 -1.07 2.61
CA THR A 350 7.16 -1.03 2.96
C THR A 350 6.74 -2.29 3.73
N HIS A 351 7.12 -3.46 3.23
CA HIS A 351 6.78 -4.73 3.88
C HIS A 351 7.44 -4.88 5.26
N ILE A 352 8.74 -4.54 5.36
CA ILE A 352 9.46 -4.57 6.64
C ILE A 352 8.84 -3.58 7.62
N GLY A 353 8.53 -2.37 7.16
CA GLY A 353 7.86 -1.35 7.97
C GLY A 353 6.52 -1.84 8.51
N ASN A 354 5.69 -2.42 7.65
CA ASN A 354 4.39 -2.98 8.04
C ASN A 354 4.52 -4.11 9.08
N LEU A 355 5.49 -5.01 8.90
CA LEU A 355 5.73 -6.10 9.84
C LEU A 355 6.14 -5.57 11.23
N LEU A 356 7.18 -4.72 11.27
CA LEU A 356 7.70 -4.19 12.52
C LEU A 356 6.69 -3.30 13.26
N SER A 357 5.98 -2.46 12.53
CA SER A 357 4.96 -1.58 13.13
C SER A 357 3.76 -2.35 13.64
N SER A 358 3.34 -3.43 12.99
CA SER A 358 2.23 -4.26 13.47
C SER A 358 2.57 -4.90 14.82
N LEU A 359 3.81 -5.39 14.99
CA LEU A 359 4.29 -5.88 16.29
C LEU A 359 4.36 -4.76 17.32
N MET A 360 4.89 -3.59 16.94
CA MET A 360 4.95 -2.41 17.82
C MET A 360 3.55 -1.97 18.26
N VAL A 361 2.58 -1.88 17.33
CA VAL A 361 1.18 -1.56 17.67
C VAL A 361 0.63 -2.57 18.66
N GLY A 362 0.80 -3.86 18.39
CA GLY A 362 0.32 -4.91 19.29
C GLY A 362 0.88 -4.77 20.69
N LEU A 363 2.20 -4.58 20.83
CA LEU A 363 2.86 -4.45 22.14
C LEU A 363 2.48 -3.13 22.82
N VAL A 364 2.63 -2.00 22.16
CA VAL A 364 2.37 -0.68 22.77
C VAL A 364 0.90 -0.55 23.17
N ALA A 365 -0.03 -0.97 22.28
CA ALA A 365 -1.44 -0.85 22.58
C ALA A 365 -1.89 -1.82 23.68
N ASP A 366 -1.27 -2.99 23.83
CA ASP A 366 -1.61 -3.97 24.86
C ASP A 366 -1.24 -3.48 26.28
N TYR A 367 -0.09 -2.77 26.40
CA TYR A 367 0.39 -2.28 27.70
C TYR A 367 -0.07 -0.85 28.03
N TYR A 368 -0.20 0.01 27.03
CA TYR A 368 -0.40 1.44 27.22
C TYR A 368 -1.62 2.01 26.49
N GLY A 369 -2.33 1.20 25.71
CA GLY A 369 -3.48 1.62 24.90
C GLY A 369 -3.12 2.20 23.53
N TYR A 370 -4.12 2.26 22.65
CA TYR A 370 -3.93 2.70 21.26
C TYR A 370 -3.52 4.18 21.13
N HIS A 371 -3.86 5.03 22.09
CA HIS A 371 -3.43 6.42 22.12
C HIS A 371 -1.90 6.54 22.15
N GLN A 372 -1.20 5.70 22.91
CA GLN A 372 0.25 5.76 23.04
C GLN A 372 1.01 5.27 21.82
N VAL A 373 0.33 4.60 20.88
CA VAL A 373 0.93 4.25 19.57
C VAL A 373 1.31 5.51 18.80
N PHE A 374 0.55 6.60 18.92
CA PHE A 374 0.90 7.86 18.23
C PHE A 374 2.14 8.51 18.82
N LEU A 375 2.38 8.38 20.14
CA LEU A 375 3.64 8.82 20.76
C LEU A 375 4.82 7.98 20.23
N ALA A 376 4.67 6.65 20.11
CA ALA A 376 5.68 5.80 19.51
C ALA A 376 5.94 6.20 18.04
N ASN A 377 4.89 6.53 17.27
CA ASN A 377 5.03 7.02 15.91
C ASN A 377 5.84 8.32 15.84
N ILE A 378 5.59 9.28 16.75
CA ILE A 378 6.37 10.54 16.84
C ILE A 378 7.85 10.22 17.03
N LEU A 379 8.20 9.34 17.98
CA LEU A 379 9.58 8.94 18.24
C LEU A 379 10.23 8.27 17.02
N LEU A 380 9.51 7.36 16.35
CA LEU A 380 10.03 6.68 15.15
C LEU A 380 10.22 7.64 13.97
N VAL A 381 9.36 8.64 13.81
CA VAL A 381 9.54 9.68 12.77
C VAL A 381 10.76 10.55 13.08
N PHE A 382 10.99 10.94 14.35
CA PHE A 382 12.22 11.63 14.73
C PHE A 382 13.47 10.84 14.35
N VAL A 383 13.48 9.53 14.65
CA VAL A 383 14.57 8.64 14.27
C VAL A 383 14.71 8.57 12.75
N ALA A 384 13.60 8.46 12.00
CA ALA A 384 13.64 8.42 10.54
C ALA A 384 14.23 9.71 9.94
N ILE A 385 13.82 10.89 10.42
CA ILE A 385 14.36 12.18 9.97
C ILE A 385 15.87 12.27 10.28
N TRP A 386 16.28 11.86 11.47
CA TRP A 386 17.69 11.85 11.86
C TRP A 386 18.51 10.90 10.96
N VAL A 387 18.00 9.71 10.66
CA VAL A 387 18.62 8.77 9.73
C VAL A 387 18.71 9.35 8.32
N PHE A 388 17.63 9.96 7.81
CA PHE A 388 17.67 10.68 6.52
C PHE A 388 18.67 11.85 6.53
N GLY A 389 18.94 12.44 7.71
CA GLY A 389 19.98 13.45 7.89
C GLY A 389 21.38 12.97 7.56
N LYS A 390 21.63 11.65 7.70
CA LYS A 390 22.94 11.03 7.44
C LYS A 390 23.09 10.47 6.03
N VAL A 391 22.00 10.42 5.25
CA VAL A 391 22.01 9.94 3.85
C VAL A 391 22.74 10.98 2.99
N LYS A 392 23.79 10.55 2.31
CA LYS A 392 24.49 11.35 1.30
C LYS A 392 23.86 11.14 -0.06
N SER A 393 23.64 12.21 -0.81
CA SER A 393 23.13 12.13 -2.19
C SER A 393 24.21 11.60 -3.14
N SER A 394 23.80 11.13 -4.33
CA SER A 394 24.72 10.69 -5.37
C SER A 394 25.76 11.77 -5.74
N ARG A 395 25.34 13.04 -5.77
CA ARG A 395 26.23 14.19 -6.03
C ARG A 395 27.29 14.40 -4.94
N GLU A 396 26.92 14.21 -3.67
CA GLU A 396 27.86 14.31 -2.55
C GLU A 396 28.85 13.14 -2.50
N LEU A 397 28.41 11.96 -2.98
CA LEU A 397 29.24 10.76 -3.07
C LEU A 397 30.18 10.77 -4.28
N ALA A 398 29.83 11.49 -5.35
CA ALA A 398 30.68 11.67 -6.52
C ALA A 398 31.75 12.76 -6.34
N ALA A 399 31.63 13.62 -5.32
CA ALA A 399 32.56 14.69 -5.00
C ALA A 399 33.69 14.29 -4.01
N VAL A 400 33.64 13.05 -3.51
CA VAL A 400 34.61 12.43 -2.60
C VAL A 400 35.37 11.34 -3.31
#